data_14827ab31c97cb60832f7775c039068d
#
_entry.id   14827ab31c97cb60832f7775c039068d
#
_cell.length_a   1.000
_cell.length_b   1.000
_cell.length_c   1.000
_cell.angle_alpha   90.00
_cell.angle_beta   90.00
_cell.angle_gamma   90.00
#
_symmetry.space_group_name_H-M   'P 1'
#
loop_
_entity.id
_entity.type
_entity.pdbx_description
1 polymer ?
#
loop_
_entity_poly.entity_id
_entity_poly.type
_entity_poly.pdbx_seq_one_letter_code
_entity_poly.pdbx_strand_id
1 'polypeptide(L)'
;MGAVFRRASPPPDPATLHIERLVVASEGRPIAWPVLQRAFELARPAGAKVLVVAIARVWGTSLGFPNPGLNPTRHEWDAQRLLVREARDALEKAGFDASGHVIGTRRAAKRILEESRRFGADAIVMGADRHRGILSDFIWSQEPHRVARRARVPVYLVPLDEG
;
A
#
# COMPACT_ATOMS: atom_id res chain seq x y z
N MET A 1 -2.59 14.32 -41.56
CA MET A 1 -1.88 13.30 -40.76
C MET A 1 -2.69 13.02 -39.50
N GLY A 2 -3.45 11.93 -39.48
CA GLY A 2 -4.28 11.56 -38.36
C GLY A 2 -3.44 10.92 -37.26
N ALA A 3 -3.41 11.53 -36.10
CA ALA A 3 -2.89 10.89 -34.89
C ALA A 3 -3.83 9.71 -34.55
N VAL A 4 -3.33 8.50 -34.73
CA VAL A 4 -4.01 7.28 -34.27
C VAL A 4 -3.93 7.28 -32.75
N PHE A 5 -4.95 7.80 -32.09
CA PHE A 5 -5.17 7.55 -30.67
C PHE A 5 -5.38 6.04 -30.52
N ARG A 6 -4.34 5.31 -30.10
CA ARG A 6 -4.53 3.96 -29.56
C ARG A 6 -5.47 4.12 -28.38
N ARG A 7 -6.70 3.66 -28.53
CA ARG A 7 -7.60 3.48 -27.39
C ARG A 7 -6.86 2.60 -26.38
N ALA A 8 -6.58 3.14 -25.20
CA ALA A 8 -6.14 2.32 -24.10
C ALA A 8 -7.18 1.20 -23.93
N SER A 9 -6.71 -0.03 -23.84
CA SER A 9 -7.60 -1.15 -23.53
C SER A 9 -8.39 -0.81 -22.27
N PRO A 10 -9.69 -1.08 -22.22
CA PRO A 10 -10.45 -0.86 -21.00
C PRO A 10 -9.76 -1.62 -19.87
N PRO A 11 -9.75 -1.08 -18.64
CA PRO A 11 -9.21 -1.80 -17.50
C PRO A 11 -9.92 -3.17 -17.41
N PRO A 12 -9.20 -4.25 -17.09
CA PRO A 12 -9.80 -5.56 -16.95
C PRO A 12 -10.94 -5.48 -15.92
N ASP A 13 -12.05 -6.09 -16.23
CA ASP A 13 -13.19 -6.21 -15.33
C ASP A 13 -12.68 -6.81 -14.00
N PRO A 14 -12.89 -6.16 -12.86
CA PRO A 14 -12.49 -6.72 -11.57
C PRO A 14 -13.07 -8.12 -11.30
N ALA A 15 -14.19 -8.47 -11.93
CA ALA A 15 -14.76 -9.82 -11.88
C ALA A 15 -13.92 -10.87 -12.63
N THR A 16 -13.01 -10.48 -13.52
CA THR A 16 -12.13 -11.38 -14.28
C THR A 16 -10.72 -11.50 -13.69
N LEU A 17 -10.37 -10.69 -12.69
CA LEU A 17 -9.09 -10.76 -12.02
C LEU A 17 -9.10 -11.89 -10.99
N HIS A 18 -8.41 -12.98 -11.32
CA HIS A 18 -8.18 -14.07 -10.37
C HIS A 18 -7.03 -13.69 -9.45
N ILE A 19 -7.35 -13.20 -8.24
CA ILE A 19 -6.39 -12.76 -7.24
C ILE A 19 -6.23 -13.86 -6.21
N GLU A 20 -5.13 -14.59 -6.26
CA GLU A 20 -4.77 -15.62 -5.28
C GLU A 20 -3.86 -15.08 -4.17
N ARG A 21 -3.14 -14.01 -4.45
CA ARG A 21 -2.20 -13.36 -3.53
C ARG A 21 -2.35 -11.86 -3.58
N LEU A 22 -2.80 -11.29 -2.47
CA LEU A 22 -3.06 -9.86 -2.33
C LEU A 22 -2.08 -9.24 -1.34
N VAL A 23 -1.52 -8.08 -1.67
CA VAL A 23 -0.78 -7.25 -0.72
C VAL A 23 -1.62 -6.07 -0.29
N VAL A 24 -1.74 -5.87 1.02
CA VAL A 24 -2.24 -4.64 1.63
C VAL A 24 -1.04 -3.87 2.15
N ALA A 25 -0.78 -2.71 1.60
CA ALA A 25 0.41 -1.95 1.94
C ALA A 25 0.09 -0.58 2.54
N SER A 26 0.88 -0.19 3.53
CA SER A 26 0.88 1.15 4.12
C SER A 26 2.29 1.72 4.14
N GLU A 27 2.42 2.94 3.72
CA GLU A 27 3.68 3.69 3.78
C GLU A 27 3.95 4.36 5.14
N GLY A 28 3.30 3.89 6.19
CA GLY A 28 3.45 4.39 7.56
C GLY A 28 2.20 5.07 8.12
N ARG A 29 1.12 5.11 7.36
CA ARG A 29 -0.19 5.57 7.82
C ARG A 29 -1.05 4.43 8.35
N PRO A 30 -2.07 4.74 9.16
CA PRO A 30 -3.07 3.74 9.55
C PRO A 30 -3.70 3.07 8.33
N ILE A 31 -3.94 1.77 8.42
CA ILE A 31 -4.70 1.05 7.40
C ILE A 31 -6.19 1.27 7.71
N ALA A 32 -6.77 2.24 7.02
CA ALA A 32 -8.16 2.63 7.24
C ALA A 32 -9.13 1.52 6.81
N TRP A 33 -10.30 1.49 7.46
CA TRP A 33 -11.33 0.49 7.18
C TRP A 33 -11.69 0.36 5.68
N PRO A 34 -11.84 1.45 4.88
CA PRO A 34 -12.11 1.32 3.45
C PRO A 34 -11.03 0.52 2.68
N VAL A 35 -9.77 0.58 3.12
CA VAL A 35 -8.66 -0.19 2.52
C VAL A 35 -8.85 -1.69 2.81
N LEU A 36 -9.17 -2.05 4.05
CA LEU A 36 -9.47 -3.43 4.43
C LEU A 36 -10.72 -3.95 3.72
N GLN A 37 -11.76 -3.14 3.62
CA GLN A 37 -12.99 -3.49 2.91
C GLN A 37 -12.70 -3.81 1.43
N ARG A 38 -11.89 -2.99 0.77
CA ARG A 38 -11.45 -3.26 -0.61
C ARG A 38 -10.62 -4.54 -0.69
N ALA A 39 -9.76 -4.79 0.29
CA ALA A 39 -8.98 -6.03 0.35
C ALA A 39 -9.89 -7.27 0.48
N PHE A 40 -10.94 -7.21 1.32
CA PHE A 40 -11.92 -8.30 1.43
C PHE A 40 -12.65 -8.57 0.12
N GLU A 41 -13.09 -7.52 -0.58
CA GLU A 41 -13.78 -7.64 -1.87
C GLU A 41 -12.91 -8.34 -2.91
N LEU A 42 -11.63 -7.97 -2.99
CA LEU A 42 -10.68 -8.52 -3.94
C LEU A 42 -10.21 -9.95 -3.60
N ALA A 43 -10.03 -10.23 -2.32
CA ALA A 43 -9.54 -11.53 -1.84
C ALA A 43 -10.60 -12.63 -1.84
N ARG A 44 -11.88 -12.25 -1.66
CA ARG A 44 -12.98 -13.20 -1.44
C ARG A 44 -13.22 -14.19 -2.58
N PRO A 45 -13.23 -13.78 -3.88
CA PRO A 45 -13.59 -14.70 -4.96
C PRO A 45 -12.69 -15.94 -5.06
N ALA A 46 -11.39 -15.80 -4.78
CA ALA A 46 -10.41 -16.87 -4.86
C ALA A 46 -9.94 -17.37 -3.49
N GLY A 47 -10.44 -16.81 -2.38
CA GLY A 47 -9.90 -17.10 -1.05
C GLY A 47 -8.42 -16.72 -0.94
N ALA A 48 -8.04 -15.55 -1.45
CA ALA A 48 -6.65 -15.14 -1.60
C ALA A 48 -5.88 -15.16 -0.27
N LYS A 49 -4.60 -15.50 -0.34
CA LYS A 49 -3.66 -15.22 0.74
C LYS A 49 -3.35 -13.74 0.77
N VAL A 50 -3.32 -13.15 1.96
CA VAL A 50 -3.11 -11.71 2.12
C VAL A 50 -1.83 -11.43 2.92
N LEU A 51 -0.97 -10.59 2.36
CA LEU A 51 0.22 -10.09 3.05
C LEU A 51 0.01 -8.61 3.40
N VAL A 52 0.09 -8.28 4.69
CA VAL A 52 0.06 -6.90 5.18
C VAL A 52 1.48 -6.38 5.36
N VAL A 53 1.82 -5.30 4.67
CA VAL A 53 3.14 -4.66 4.74
C VAL A 53 2.98 -3.22 5.22
N ALA A 54 3.57 -2.89 6.35
CA ALA A 54 3.65 -1.52 6.83
C ALA A 54 5.09 -1.01 6.85
N ILE A 55 5.27 0.26 6.54
CA ILE A 55 6.57 0.91 6.52
C ILE A 55 6.75 1.74 7.78
N ALA A 56 7.73 1.39 8.60
CA ALA A 56 8.24 2.28 9.64
C ALA A 56 9.17 3.29 8.98
N ARG A 57 8.71 4.54 8.89
CA ARG A 57 9.49 5.59 8.24
C ARG A 57 10.64 6.06 9.12
N VAL A 58 11.77 6.24 8.50
CA VAL A 58 12.90 6.92 9.11
C VAL A 58 12.69 8.42 8.91
N TRP A 59 12.21 9.10 9.95
CA TRP A 59 12.10 10.56 9.98
C TRP A 59 13.35 11.15 10.60
N GLY A 60 13.81 12.25 10.07
CA GLY A 60 14.83 13.08 10.72
C GLY A 60 15.77 13.74 9.73
N THR A 61 15.76 15.06 9.80
CA THR A 61 16.84 15.89 9.33
C THR A 61 17.56 16.45 10.55
N SER A 62 18.84 16.21 10.68
CA SER A 62 19.67 16.94 11.62
C SER A 62 20.27 18.14 10.87
N LEU A 63 19.96 19.36 11.32
CA LEU A 63 20.43 20.61 10.69
C LEU A 63 20.09 20.74 9.19
N GLY A 64 18.90 20.27 8.75
CA GLY A 64 18.50 20.37 7.36
C GLY A 64 19.09 19.32 6.41
N PHE A 65 19.96 18.43 6.91
CA PHE A 65 20.54 17.34 6.14
C PHE A 65 19.95 15.98 6.53
N PRO A 66 19.74 15.05 5.56
CA PRO A 66 19.35 13.69 5.89
C PRO A 66 20.41 13.04 6.79
N ASN A 67 20.04 12.66 8.01
CA ASN A 67 20.95 11.93 8.89
C ASN A 67 20.96 10.44 8.50
N PRO A 68 22.07 9.89 8.00
CA PRO A 68 22.15 8.50 7.57
C PRO A 68 22.05 7.49 8.72
N GLY A 69 22.17 7.92 9.98
CA GLY A 69 22.16 7.05 11.17
C GLY A 69 20.80 6.92 11.87
N LEU A 70 19.74 7.58 11.38
CA LEU A 70 18.44 7.50 12.03
C LEU A 70 17.70 6.22 11.63
N ASN A 71 17.59 5.30 12.55
CA ASN A 71 16.63 4.21 12.50
C ASN A 71 15.27 4.70 12.99
N PRO A 72 14.15 4.06 12.58
CA PRO A 72 12.84 4.34 13.17
C PRO A 72 12.92 4.17 14.68
N THR A 73 12.26 5.05 15.44
CA THR A 73 12.21 4.94 16.90
C THR A 73 11.47 3.67 17.30
N ARG A 74 11.69 3.18 18.53
CA ARG A 74 10.93 2.04 19.07
C ARG A 74 9.44 2.29 19.00
N HIS A 75 9.01 3.51 19.31
CA HIS A 75 7.61 3.91 19.25
C HIS A 75 7.02 3.77 17.82
N GLU A 76 7.76 4.18 16.80
CA GLU A 76 7.33 4.03 15.40
C GLU A 76 7.24 2.55 15.00
N TRP A 77 8.21 1.74 15.38
CA TRP A 77 8.17 0.30 15.15
C TRP A 77 6.95 -0.35 15.83
N ASP A 78 6.67 0.00 17.08
CA ASP A 78 5.57 -0.57 17.85
C ASP A 78 4.23 -0.13 17.30
N ALA A 79 4.09 1.14 16.89
CA ALA A 79 2.91 1.65 16.22
C ALA A 79 2.63 0.89 14.91
N GLN A 80 3.64 0.70 14.06
CA GLN A 80 3.47 -0.04 12.80
C GLN A 80 3.19 -1.54 13.02
N ARG A 81 3.80 -2.15 14.04
CA ARG A 81 3.48 -3.54 14.43
C ARG A 81 2.05 -3.70 14.88
N LEU A 82 1.51 -2.73 15.62
CA LEU A 82 0.12 -2.72 16.03
C LEU A 82 -0.80 -2.65 14.81
N LEU A 83 -0.55 -1.74 13.87
CA LEU A 83 -1.33 -1.61 12.63
C LEU A 83 -1.34 -2.92 11.82
N VAL A 84 -0.18 -3.54 11.65
CA VAL A 84 -0.09 -4.83 10.94
C VAL A 84 -0.89 -5.91 11.67
N ARG A 85 -0.80 -5.97 12.99
CA ARG A 85 -1.54 -6.94 13.81
C ARG A 85 -3.04 -6.74 13.65
N GLU A 86 -3.54 -5.53 13.82
CA GLU A 86 -4.97 -5.20 13.70
C GLU A 86 -5.52 -5.54 12.32
N ALA A 87 -4.80 -5.17 11.26
CA ALA A 87 -5.19 -5.47 9.90
C ALA A 87 -5.20 -6.98 9.62
N ARG A 88 -4.16 -7.70 10.07
CA ARG A 88 -4.08 -9.15 9.95
C ARG A 88 -5.23 -9.82 10.70
N ASP A 89 -5.46 -9.45 11.96
CA ASP A 89 -6.51 -10.04 12.79
C ASP A 89 -7.91 -9.81 12.19
N ALA A 90 -8.14 -8.65 11.55
CA ALA A 90 -9.37 -8.39 10.84
C ALA A 90 -9.54 -9.30 9.60
N LEU A 91 -8.46 -9.53 8.86
CA LEU A 91 -8.44 -10.44 7.70
C LEU A 91 -8.65 -11.90 8.13
N GLU A 92 -7.98 -12.35 9.18
CA GLU A 92 -8.12 -13.72 9.73
C GLU A 92 -9.56 -13.95 10.25
N LYS A 93 -10.15 -12.97 10.96
CA LYS A 93 -11.56 -13.03 11.38
C LYS A 93 -12.54 -13.11 10.20
N ALA A 94 -12.18 -12.53 9.07
CA ALA A 94 -12.95 -12.63 7.83
C ALA A 94 -12.69 -13.94 7.06
N GLY A 95 -11.83 -14.83 7.56
CA GLY A 95 -11.56 -16.15 7.03
C GLY A 95 -10.42 -16.23 6.01
N PHE A 96 -9.56 -15.21 5.92
CA PHE A 96 -8.41 -15.20 5.02
C PHE A 96 -7.14 -15.71 5.70
N ASP A 97 -6.28 -16.37 4.94
CA ASP A 97 -4.90 -16.69 5.33
C ASP A 97 -4.07 -15.40 5.25
N ALA A 98 -3.86 -14.76 6.39
CA ALA A 98 -3.21 -13.46 6.47
C ALA A 98 -1.88 -13.53 7.24
N SER A 99 -0.88 -12.87 6.69
CA SER A 99 0.42 -12.65 7.31
C SER A 99 0.78 -11.16 7.24
N GLY A 100 1.82 -10.76 7.97
CA GLY A 100 2.23 -9.36 7.88
C GLY A 100 3.52 -9.06 8.64
N HIS A 101 4.19 -8.00 8.20
CA HIS A 101 5.40 -7.52 8.85
C HIS A 101 5.64 -6.03 8.58
N VAL A 102 6.53 -5.47 9.37
CA VAL A 102 6.94 -4.06 9.28
C VAL A 102 8.35 -3.97 8.71
N ILE A 103 8.59 -2.98 7.86
CA ILE A 103 9.88 -2.72 7.24
C ILE A 103 10.33 -1.30 7.53
N GLY A 104 11.51 -1.14 8.12
CA GLY A 104 12.15 0.16 8.30
C GLY A 104 12.84 0.59 7.01
N THR A 105 12.43 1.71 6.41
CA THR A 105 13.07 2.22 5.19
C THR A 105 12.73 3.69 4.90
N ARG A 106 13.61 4.34 4.13
CA ARG A 106 13.37 5.64 3.51
C ARG A 106 12.76 5.53 2.11
N ARG A 107 12.74 4.33 1.52
CA ARG A 107 12.30 4.09 0.14
C ARG A 107 11.07 3.21 0.13
N ALA A 108 9.97 3.72 0.70
CA ALA A 108 8.74 2.97 0.92
C ALA A 108 8.23 2.28 -0.35
N ALA A 109 8.02 3.02 -1.44
CA ALA A 109 7.52 2.44 -2.69
C ALA A 109 8.41 1.30 -3.22
N LYS A 110 9.75 1.48 -3.17
CA LYS A 110 10.67 0.44 -3.61
C LYS A 110 10.51 -0.84 -2.80
N ARG A 111 10.44 -0.71 -1.46
CA ARG A 111 10.34 -1.87 -0.56
C ARG A 111 8.98 -2.55 -0.68
N ILE A 112 7.89 -1.82 -0.78
CA ILE A 112 6.55 -2.38 -1.02
C ILE A 112 6.55 -3.21 -2.32
N LEU A 113 7.11 -2.69 -3.40
CA LEU A 113 7.20 -3.41 -4.67
C LEU A 113 8.11 -4.65 -4.60
N GLU A 114 9.19 -4.61 -3.84
CA GLU A 114 10.06 -5.77 -3.61
C GLU A 114 9.34 -6.86 -2.83
N GLU A 115 8.63 -6.50 -1.76
CA GLU A 115 7.84 -7.46 -0.97
C GLU A 115 6.69 -8.06 -1.78
N SER A 116 6.00 -7.23 -2.56
CA SER A 116 4.92 -7.70 -3.45
C SER A 116 5.45 -8.73 -4.46
N ARG A 117 6.63 -8.49 -5.04
CA ARG A 117 7.26 -9.46 -5.96
C ARG A 117 7.70 -10.74 -5.25
N ARG A 118 8.30 -10.64 -4.06
CA ARG A 118 8.70 -11.82 -3.26
C ARG A 118 7.51 -12.67 -2.86
N PHE A 119 6.42 -12.03 -2.52
CA PHE A 119 5.17 -12.71 -2.19
C PHE A 119 4.48 -13.31 -3.41
N GLY A 120 4.82 -12.85 -4.62
CA GLY A 120 4.15 -13.22 -5.86
C GLY A 120 2.74 -12.65 -5.95
N ALA A 121 2.58 -11.39 -5.52
CA ALA A 121 1.28 -10.73 -5.47
C ALA A 121 0.68 -10.56 -6.87
N ASP A 122 -0.61 -10.81 -6.99
CA ASP A 122 -1.43 -10.55 -8.18
C ASP A 122 -2.00 -9.13 -8.18
N ALA A 123 -2.11 -8.52 -6.99
CA ALA A 123 -2.57 -7.15 -6.82
C ALA A 123 -2.05 -6.53 -5.52
N ILE A 124 -2.10 -5.20 -5.46
CA ILE A 124 -1.74 -4.39 -4.28
C ILE A 124 -2.90 -3.46 -3.96
N VAL A 125 -3.25 -3.32 -2.67
CA VAL A 125 -4.23 -2.34 -2.17
C VAL A 125 -3.52 -1.37 -1.24
N MET A 126 -3.74 -0.08 -1.43
CA MET A 126 -3.21 0.99 -0.59
C MET A 126 -4.24 2.10 -0.40
N GLY A 127 -4.20 2.75 0.76
CA GLY A 127 -4.87 4.03 0.95
C GLY A 127 -4.15 5.15 0.19
N ALA A 128 -4.90 6.09 -0.34
CA ALA A 128 -4.35 7.28 -0.97
C ALA A 128 -5.18 8.50 -0.59
N ASP A 129 -4.53 9.63 -0.31
CA ASP A 129 -5.26 10.87 -0.06
C ASP A 129 -5.87 11.39 -1.36
N ARG A 130 -7.04 11.99 -1.24
CA ARG A 130 -7.61 12.79 -2.33
C ARG A 130 -6.82 14.09 -2.41
N HIS A 131 -6.06 14.25 -3.48
CA HIS A 131 -5.37 15.51 -3.74
C HIS A 131 -6.38 16.65 -3.97
N ARG A 132 -6.43 17.57 -3.04
CA ARG A 132 -7.15 18.83 -3.18
C ARG A 132 -6.15 19.99 -3.09
N GLY A 133 -5.55 20.37 -4.24
CA GLY A 133 -4.81 21.60 -4.40
C GLY A 133 -3.29 21.49 -4.44
N ILE A 134 -2.67 22.54 -4.99
CA ILE A 134 -1.24 22.64 -5.31
C ILE A 134 -0.33 22.63 -4.06
N LEU A 135 -0.86 22.98 -2.88
CA LEU A 135 -0.12 23.02 -1.62
C LEU A 135 -0.11 21.66 -0.88
N SER A 136 -0.94 20.71 -1.27
CA SER A 136 -1.02 19.38 -0.63
C SER A 136 0.17 18.48 -0.97
N ASP A 137 0.89 18.75 -2.05
CA ASP A 137 2.02 17.93 -2.50
C ASP A 137 3.21 17.90 -1.52
N PHE A 138 3.32 18.91 -0.64
CA PHE A 138 4.38 18.99 0.37
C PHE A 138 4.05 18.26 1.67
N ILE A 139 2.77 18.04 1.96
CA ILE A 139 2.30 17.55 3.28
C ILE A 139 1.96 16.06 3.22
N TRP A 140 1.53 15.55 2.05
CA TRP A 140 0.98 14.20 1.90
C TRP A 140 1.90 13.24 1.17
N SER A 141 1.77 11.96 1.47
CA SER A 141 2.64 10.94 0.88
C SER A 141 2.32 10.68 -0.59
N GLN A 142 3.32 10.87 -1.45
CA GLN A 142 3.27 10.49 -2.87
C GLN A 142 3.56 8.98 -3.09
N GLU A 143 3.85 8.25 -2.03
CA GLU A 143 4.29 6.85 -2.13
C GLU A 143 3.25 5.92 -2.78
N PRO A 144 1.92 6.01 -2.49
CA PRO A 144 0.93 5.17 -3.16
C PRO A 144 0.93 5.36 -4.67
N HIS A 145 1.04 6.61 -5.14
CA HIS A 145 1.12 6.90 -6.57
C HIS A 145 2.44 6.45 -7.20
N ARG A 146 3.55 6.48 -6.46
CA ARG A 146 4.83 5.93 -6.90
C ARG A 146 4.78 4.41 -7.02
N VAL A 147 4.11 3.73 -6.09
CA VAL A 147 3.85 2.28 -6.18
C VAL A 147 3.03 1.99 -7.42
N ALA A 148 1.89 2.67 -7.61
CA ALA A 148 1.00 2.44 -8.74
C ALA A 148 1.70 2.62 -10.10
N ARG A 149 2.57 3.64 -10.24
CA ARG A 149 3.30 3.88 -11.49
C ARG A 149 4.40 2.86 -11.80
N ARG A 150 4.92 2.16 -10.80
CA ARG A 150 6.07 1.24 -10.94
C ARG A 150 5.70 -0.23 -10.75
N ALA A 151 4.48 -0.51 -10.31
CA ALA A 151 4.00 -1.86 -10.14
C ALA A 151 3.83 -2.57 -11.50
N ARG A 152 4.04 -3.87 -11.49
CA ARG A 152 3.77 -4.75 -12.64
C ARG A 152 2.43 -5.48 -12.51
N VAL A 153 1.76 -5.29 -11.40
CA VAL A 153 0.45 -5.81 -11.07
C VAL A 153 -0.51 -4.65 -10.81
N PRO A 154 -1.83 -4.84 -10.91
CA PRO A 154 -2.80 -3.83 -10.56
C PRO A 154 -2.59 -3.28 -9.15
N VAL A 155 -2.70 -1.96 -8.98
CA VAL A 155 -2.68 -1.28 -7.69
C VAL A 155 -3.99 -0.55 -7.49
N TYR A 156 -4.71 -0.94 -6.46
CA TYR A 156 -5.98 -0.34 -6.07
C TYR A 156 -5.69 0.75 -5.04
N LEU A 157 -5.80 1.99 -5.46
CA LEU A 157 -5.70 3.15 -4.57
C LEU A 157 -7.09 3.47 -4.02
N VAL A 158 -7.24 3.32 -2.72
CA VAL A 158 -8.51 3.60 -2.03
C VAL A 158 -8.45 5.02 -1.49
N PRO A 159 -9.32 5.92 -1.97
CA PRO A 159 -9.36 7.28 -1.47
C PRO A 159 -9.70 7.28 0.03
N LEU A 160 -8.90 8.00 0.81
CA LEU A 160 -9.16 8.25 2.22
C LEU A 160 -9.73 9.66 2.33
N ASP A 161 -10.93 9.77 2.91
CA ASP A 161 -11.50 11.07 3.25
C ASP A 161 -10.84 11.54 4.55
N GLU A 162 -10.47 12.82 4.61
CA GLU A 162 -10.08 13.45 5.86
C GLU A 162 -11.29 13.47 6.78
N GLY A 163 -11.18 12.77 7.93
CA GLY A 163 -12.15 12.84 9.01
C GLY A 163 -12.04 14.18 9.75
#